data_bc676de3861a8b692f2ad0075d7b02ef
#
_entry.id   bc676de3861a8b692f2ad0075d7b02ef
#
_cell.length_a   1.000
_cell.length_b   1.000
_cell.length_c   1.000
_cell.angle_alpha   90.00
_cell.angle_beta   90.00
_cell.angle_gamma   90.00
#
_symmetry.space_group_name_H-M   'P 1'
#
loop_
_entity.id
_entity.type
_entity.pdbx_description
1 polymer ?
#
loop_
_entity_poly.entity_id
_entity_poly.type
_entity_poly.pdbx_seq_one_letter_code
_entity_poly.pdbx_strand_id
1 'polypeptide(L)'
;MDSYSKFVKDIDTIIMGWNTYHQIVTELSPDEWVYSDFTTYVITHNGHASSANIRFTDINPVNLIKRLKKEPGKDIWICGGANIVQQLMNEDLIDCYYITVIPTLLGNGIRLFENGKHEIQLKLIDTQSYNGMVDLVYDRR
;
A
#
# COMPACT_ATOMS: atom_id res chain seq x y z
N MET A 1 8.78 14.79 -13.74
CA MET A 1 7.76 14.18 -12.85
C MET A 1 8.49 13.26 -11.88
N ASP A 2 8.29 13.43 -10.58
CA ASP A 2 8.91 12.56 -9.57
C ASP A 2 8.28 11.17 -9.56
N SER A 3 8.89 10.23 -8.84
CA SER A 3 8.43 8.84 -8.83
C SER A 3 7.04 8.69 -8.21
N TYR A 4 6.71 9.50 -7.20
CA TYR A 4 5.38 9.45 -6.58
C TYR A 4 4.30 9.90 -7.57
N SER A 5 4.51 11.02 -8.26
CA SER A 5 3.53 11.53 -9.23
C SER A 5 3.32 10.55 -10.39
N LYS A 6 4.38 9.88 -10.83
CA LYS A 6 4.27 8.83 -11.86
C LYS A 6 3.46 7.65 -11.35
N PHE A 7 3.72 7.24 -10.12
CA PHE A 7 3.05 6.08 -9.51
C PHE A 7 1.55 6.32 -9.37
N VAL A 8 1.14 7.46 -8.82
CA VAL A 8 -0.28 7.70 -8.51
C VAL A 8 -1.13 8.01 -9.75
N LYS A 9 -0.51 8.28 -10.88
CA LYS A 9 -1.21 8.61 -12.11
C LYS A 9 -2.21 7.51 -12.54
N ASP A 10 -1.87 6.25 -12.30
CA ASP A 10 -2.68 5.10 -12.69
C ASP A 10 -3.44 4.46 -11.51
N ILE A 11 -3.51 5.16 -10.38
CA ILE A 11 -4.16 4.67 -9.17
C ILE A 11 -5.47 5.40 -8.94
N ASP A 12 -6.52 4.68 -8.54
CA ASP A 12 -7.78 5.30 -8.11
C ASP A 12 -8.28 4.80 -6.75
N THR A 13 -7.67 3.75 -6.22
CA THR A 13 -8.09 3.12 -4.97
C THR A 13 -6.89 2.85 -4.09
N ILE A 14 -7.03 3.11 -2.79
CA ILE A 14 -5.99 2.86 -1.79
C ILE A 14 -6.56 1.94 -0.71
N ILE A 15 -5.75 0.99 -0.25
CA ILE A 15 -6.09 0.13 0.88
C ILE A 15 -5.01 0.30 1.94
N MET A 16 -5.43 0.51 3.18
CA MET A 16 -4.53 0.62 4.31
C MET A 16 -5.18 0.06 5.58
N GLY A 17 -4.35 -0.33 6.54
CA GLY A 17 -4.83 -0.73 7.87
C GLY A 17 -5.07 0.47 8.77
N TRP A 18 -5.72 0.22 9.91
CA TRP A 18 -6.04 1.28 10.88
C TRP A 18 -4.80 2.01 11.37
N ASN A 19 -3.72 1.29 11.71
CA ASN A 19 -2.52 1.92 12.26
C ASN A 19 -1.91 2.91 11.27
N THR A 20 -1.86 2.56 9.99
CA THR A 20 -1.37 3.44 8.94
C THR A 20 -2.25 4.67 8.81
N TYR A 21 -3.57 4.48 8.76
CA TYR A 21 -4.53 5.59 8.69
C TYR A 21 -4.40 6.52 9.89
N HIS A 22 -4.37 5.96 11.09
CA HIS A 22 -4.28 6.73 12.33
C HIS A 22 -2.99 7.56 12.39
N GLN A 23 -1.88 6.99 11.97
CA GLN A 23 -0.61 7.72 11.91
C GLN A 23 -0.69 8.90 10.94
N ILE A 24 -1.31 8.72 9.78
CA ILE A 24 -1.45 9.79 8.79
C ILE A 24 -2.29 10.94 9.36
N VAL A 25 -3.44 10.64 9.95
CA VAL A 25 -4.36 11.69 10.40
C VAL A 25 -3.95 12.35 11.72
N THR A 26 -3.08 11.72 12.51
CA THR A 26 -2.66 12.28 13.79
C THR A 26 -1.26 12.87 13.79
N GLU A 27 -0.36 12.36 12.96
CA GLU A 27 1.07 12.73 12.99
C GLU A 27 1.58 13.33 11.70
N LEU A 28 1.31 12.67 10.56
CA LEU A 28 1.92 13.04 9.28
C LEU A 28 1.17 14.15 8.57
N SER A 29 -0.14 14.17 8.63
CA SER A 29 -0.96 15.14 7.92
C SER A 29 -2.27 15.39 8.68
N PRO A 30 -2.21 16.05 9.87
CA PRO A 30 -3.39 16.20 10.72
C PRO A 30 -4.43 17.19 10.20
N ASP A 31 -4.05 18.10 9.30
CA ASP A 31 -4.91 19.20 8.87
C ASP A 31 -5.72 18.89 7.60
N GLU A 32 -5.28 17.93 6.79
CA GLU A 32 -6.02 17.55 5.58
C GLU A 32 -5.72 16.11 5.20
N TRP A 33 -6.67 15.49 4.47
CA TRP A 33 -6.50 14.14 3.95
C TRP A 33 -5.73 14.19 2.63
N VAL A 34 -4.48 13.69 2.64
CA VAL A 34 -3.56 13.78 1.50
C VAL A 34 -3.98 12.94 0.30
N TYR A 35 -4.88 11.99 0.49
CA TYR A 35 -5.33 11.08 -0.57
C TYR A 35 -6.76 11.37 -1.00
N SER A 36 -7.19 12.63 -0.93
CA SER A 36 -8.58 13.01 -1.23
C SER A 36 -9.01 12.72 -2.68
N ASP A 37 -8.05 12.56 -3.60
CA ASP A 37 -8.34 12.24 -5.00
C ASP A 37 -8.64 10.75 -5.22
N PHE A 38 -8.52 9.93 -4.18
CA PHE A 38 -8.66 8.47 -4.28
C PHE A 38 -9.78 7.99 -3.37
N THR A 39 -10.33 6.82 -3.70
CA THR A 39 -11.19 6.09 -2.77
C THR A 39 -10.30 5.27 -1.85
N THR A 40 -10.38 5.49 -0.54
CA THR A 40 -9.55 4.81 0.45
C THR A 40 -10.39 3.85 1.28
N TYR A 41 -9.96 2.59 1.35
CA TYR A 41 -10.53 1.59 2.26
C TYR A 41 -9.58 1.44 3.45
N VAL A 42 -10.09 1.69 4.66
CA VAL A 42 -9.34 1.49 5.91
C VAL A 42 -9.86 0.23 6.58
N ILE A 43 -9.01 -0.76 6.72
CA ILE A 43 -9.39 -2.04 7.32
C ILE A 43 -9.23 -1.93 8.82
N THR A 44 -10.34 -2.11 9.53
CA THR A 44 -10.41 -2.00 10.99
C THR A 44 -11.57 -2.84 11.52
N HIS A 45 -11.41 -3.37 12.73
CA HIS A 45 -12.48 -4.11 13.42
C HIS A 45 -13.37 -3.18 14.25
N ASN A 46 -13.00 -1.92 14.38
CA ASN A 46 -13.79 -0.91 15.10
C ASN A 46 -14.65 -0.14 14.11
N GLY A 47 -15.93 0.04 14.44
CA GLY A 47 -16.84 0.78 13.58
C GLY A 47 -16.51 2.27 13.55
N HIS A 48 -16.41 2.82 12.36
CA HIS A 48 -16.22 4.25 12.14
C HIS A 48 -17.14 4.70 11.02
N ALA A 49 -17.61 5.93 11.08
CA ALA A 49 -18.47 6.47 10.04
C ALA A 49 -17.67 6.74 8.77
N SER A 50 -18.08 6.13 7.67
CA SER A 50 -17.44 6.35 6.37
C SER A 50 -17.83 7.70 5.80
N SER A 51 -16.92 8.30 5.03
CA SER A 51 -17.16 9.52 4.27
C SER A 51 -17.15 9.22 2.78
N ALA A 52 -17.26 10.25 1.94
CA ALA A 52 -17.29 10.08 0.49
C ALA A 52 -16.02 9.39 -0.04
N ASN A 53 -14.85 9.73 0.54
CA ASN A 53 -13.56 9.25 0.05
C ASN A 53 -12.93 8.19 0.93
N ILE A 54 -13.39 8.02 2.16
CA ILE A 54 -12.81 7.09 3.12
C ILE A 54 -13.87 6.12 3.59
N ARG A 55 -13.65 4.84 3.36
CA ARG A 55 -14.57 3.77 3.74
C ARG A 55 -13.90 2.86 4.76
N PHE A 56 -14.49 2.76 5.95
CA PHE A 56 -14.00 1.86 6.99
C PHE A 56 -14.70 0.51 6.84
N THR A 57 -13.94 -0.56 6.89
CA THR A 57 -14.46 -1.91 6.68
C THR A 57 -13.70 -2.93 7.53
N ASP A 58 -14.38 -4.00 7.92
CA ASP A 58 -13.78 -5.14 8.59
C ASP A 58 -13.58 -6.34 7.66
N ILE A 59 -13.80 -6.16 6.36
CA ILE A 59 -13.64 -7.22 5.37
C ILE A 59 -12.19 -7.67 5.33
N ASN A 60 -11.97 -8.98 5.25
CA ASN A 60 -10.64 -9.56 5.07
C ASN A 60 -9.97 -8.94 3.83
N PRO A 61 -8.69 -8.50 3.92
CA PRO A 61 -8.01 -7.86 2.79
C PRO A 61 -8.02 -8.68 1.50
N VAL A 62 -7.84 -10.00 1.61
CA VAL A 62 -7.87 -10.89 0.45
C VAL A 62 -9.21 -10.83 -0.27
N ASN A 63 -10.30 -10.90 0.50
CA ASN A 63 -11.66 -10.85 -0.06
C ASN A 63 -11.97 -9.48 -0.65
N LEU A 64 -11.51 -8.41 -0.01
CA LEU A 64 -11.70 -7.06 -0.52
C LEU A 64 -11.01 -6.86 -1.87
N ILE A 65 -9.76 -7.29 -1.99
CA ILE A 65 -9.01 -7.20 -3.25
C ILE A 65 -9.68 -8.01 -4.35
N LYS A 66 -10.10 -9.24 -4.07
CA LYS A 66 -10.78 -10.07 -5.06
C LYS A 66 -12.04 -9.42 -5.57
N ARG A 67 -12.79 -8.76 -4.69
CA ARG A 67 -14.00 -8.04 -5.07
C ARG A 67 -13.67 -6.81 -5.93
N LEU A 68 -12.69 -6.01 -5.52
CA LEU A 68 -12.31 -4.79 -6.24
C LEU A 68 -11.73 -5.09 -7.62
N LYS A 69 -11.00 -6.18 -7.78
CA LYS A 69 -10.43 -6.55 -9.09
C LYS A 69 -11.49 -6.95 -10.12
N LYS A 70 -12.68 -7.27 -9.68
CA LYS A 70 -13.81 -7.59 -10.58
C LYS A 70 -14.51 -6.33 -11.08
N GLU A 71 -14.28 -5.18 -10.46
CA GLU A 71 -14.88 -3.91 -10.83
C GLU A 71 -13.99 -3.16 -11.82
N PRO A 72 -14.56 -2.39 -12.74
CA PRO A 72 -13.75 -1.55 -13.63
C PRO A 72 -13.09 -0.42 -12.85
N GLY A 73 -11.90 -0.02 -13.29
CA GLY A 73 -11.17 1.06 -12.64
C GLY A 73 -9.69 0.98 -12.94
N LYS A 74 -8.95 1.87 -12.28
CA LYS A 74 -7.48 1.91 -12.36
C LYS A 74 -6.87 0.94 -11.37
N ASP A 75 -5.58 1.10 -11.10
CA ASP A 75 -4.85 0.24 -10.20
C ASP A 75 -5.18 0.52 -8.73
N ILE A 76 -4.92 -0.46 -7.89
CA ILE A 76 -5.14 -0.41 -6.45
C ILE A 76 -3.78 -0.34 -5.77
N TRP A 77 -3.60 0.67 -4.92
CA TRP A 77 -2.38 0.84 -4.14
C TRP A 77 -2.57 0.28 -2.74
N ILE A 78 -1.74 -0.71 -2.39
CA ILE A 78 -1.70 -1.26 -1.04
C ILE A 78 -0.68 -0.43 -0.25
N CYS A 79 -1.19 0.51 0.52
CA CYS A 79 -0.36 1.48 1.25
C CYS A 79 0.30 0.89 2.50
N GLY A 80 -0.28 -0.15 3.07
CA GLY A 80 0.27 -0.84 4.23
C GLY A 80 -0.82 -1.13 5.28
N GLY A 81 -0.49 -1.64 6.41
CA GLY A 81 0.87 -1.99 6.82
C GLY A 81 1.34 -3.38 6.41
N ALA A 82 2.43 -3.80 7.02
CA ALA A 82 3.11 -5.03 6.68
C ALA A 82 2.22 -6.28 6.79
N ASN A 83 1.33 -6.33 7.75
CA ASN A 83 0.41 -7.46 7.93
C ASN A 83 -0.53 -7.61 6.73
N ILE A 84 -1.11 -6.52 6.25
CA ILE A 84 -2.00 -6.54 5.08
C ILE A 84 -1.23 -6.97 3.85
N VAL A 85 -0.04 -6.40 3.65
CA VAL A 85 0.84 -6.77 2.52
C VAL A 85 1.15 -8.27 2.56
N GLN A 86 1.49 -8.79 3.74
CA GLN A 86 1.84 -10.22 3.89
C GLN A 86 0.65 -11.12 3.57
N GLN A 87 -0.54 -10.77 4.01
CA GLN A 87 -1.75 -11.55 3.69
C GLN A 87 -1.98 -11.63 2.19
N LEU A 88 -1.81 -10.50 1.48
CA LEU A 88 -2.00 -10.45 0.04
C LEU A 88 -0.89 -11.18 -0.71
N MET A 89 0.35 -11.09 -0.24
CA MET A 89 1.48 -11.84 -0.81
C MET A 89 1.26 -13.34 -0.70
N ASN A 90 0.77 -13.80 0.44
CA ASN A 90 0.53 -15.23 0.68
C ASN A 90 -0.51 -15.83 -0.28
N GLU A 91 -1.42 -14.99 -0.79
CA GLU A 91 -2.44 -15.41 -1.77
C GLU A 91 -2.08 -14.96 -3.19
N ASP A 92 -0.85 -14.50 -3.39
CA ASP A 92 -0.33 -14.11 -4.69
C ASP A 92 -1.17 -13.02 -5.39
N LEU A 93 -1.62 -12.05 -4.61
CA LEU A 93 -2.52 -10.99 -5.09
C LEU A 93 -1.82 -9.65 -5.37
N ILE A 94 -0.51 -9.54 -5.13
CA ILE A 94 0.24 -8.33 -5.45
C ILE A 94 0.93 -8.51 -6.79
N ASP A 95 0.69 -7.61 -7.73
CA ASP A 95 1.20 -7.69 -9.09
C ASP A 95 2.49 -6.90 -9.28
N CYS A 96 2.66 -5.81 -8.56
CA CYS A 96 3.80 -4.91 -8.70
C CYS A 96 4.24 -4.41 -7.33
N TYR A 97 5.56 -4.33 -7.13
CA TYR A 97 6.16 -3.90 -5.87
C TYR A 97 6.97 -2.62 -6.11
N TYR A 98 6.64 -1.57 -5.36
CA TYR A 98 7.42 -0.33 -5.33
C TYR A 98 8.11 -0.26 -3.97
N ILE A 99 9.43 -0.40 -3.97
CA ILE A 99 10.23 -0.45 -2.73
C ILE A 99 11.23 0.68 -2.75
N THR A 100 11.22 1.51 -1.72
CA THR A 100 12.19 2.59 -1.56
C THR A 100 13.20 2.23 -0.50
N VAL A 101 14.49 2.27 -0.85
CA VAL A 101 15.60 2.06 0.09
C VAL A 101 16.10 3.43 0.54
N ILE A 102 15.98 3.67 1.85
CA ILE A 102 16.40 4.92 2.49
C ILE A 102 17.78 4.70 3.09
N PRO A 103 18.71 5.68 2.97
CA PRO A 103 20.10 5.49 3.42
C PRO A 103 20.23 5.63 4.95
N THR A 104 19.53 4.77 5.68
CA THR A 104 19.51 4.76 7.13
C THR A 104 19.51 3.33 7.65
N LEU A 105 20.40 3.04 8.58
CA LEU A 105 20.42 1.76 9.28
C LEU A 105 19.67 1.94 10.60
N LEU A 106 18.47 1.39 10.68
CA LEU A 106 17.60 1.58 11.85
C LEU A 106 18.10 0.87 13.10
N GLY A 107 18.79 -0.25 12.90
CA GLY A 107 19.19 -1.13 14.00
C GLY A 107 18.04 -1.95 14.56
N ASN A 108 16.84 -1.39 14.63
CA ASN A 108 15.65 -2.05 15.12
C ASN A 108 14.42 -1.46 14.40
N GLY A 109 13.37 -2.24 14.26
CA GLY A 109 12.16 -1.76 13.60
C GLY A 109 11.22 -2.89 13.20
N ILE A 110 10.16 -2.53 12.47
CA ILE A 110 9.19 -3.49 11.95
C ILE A 110 9.65 -3.95 10.57
N ARG A 111 9.62 -5.25 10.34
CA ARG A 111 9.99 -5.81 9.03
C ARG A 111 8.94 -5.46 7.99
N LEU A 112 9.39 -5.08 6.80
CA LEU A 112 8.49 -4.88 5.65
C LEU A 112 7.89 -6.21 5.20
N PHE A 113 8.72 -7.25 5.12
CA PHE A 113 8.28 -8.59 4.73
C PHE A 113 8.58 -9.57 5.85
N GLU A 114 7.58 -10.37 6.20
CA GLU A 114 7.70 -11.44 7.18
C GLU A 114 7.82 -12.79 6.47
N ASN A 115 7.93 -13.88 7.24
CA ASN A 115 7.97 -15.21 6.67
C ASN A 115 6.66 -15.52 5.95
N GLY A 116 6.72 -15.79 4.67
CA GLY A 116 5.57 -16.10 3.85
C GLY A 116 5.39 -17.60 3.63
N LYS A 117 4.30 -17.96 2.95
CA LYS A 117 3.97 -19.36 2.65
C LYS A 117 4.89 -19.95 1.59
N HIS A 118 5.43 -19.13 0.70
CA HIS A 118 6.22 -19.58 -0.42
C HIS A 118 7.15 -18.47 -0.91
N GLU A 119 8.13 -18.87 -1.70
CA GLU A 119 9.04 -17.94 -2.36
C GLU A 119 8.31 -17.26 -3.53
N ILE A 120 8.55 -15.97 -3.72
CA ILE A 120 7.97 -15.20 -4.82
C ILE A 120 9.09 -14.67 -5.69
N GLN A 121 9.09 -15.03 -6.97
CA GLN A 121 10.09 -14.56 -7.93
C GLN A 121 9.63 -13.25 -8.55
N LEU A 122 10.50 -12.26 -8.56
CA LEU A 122 10.21 -10.93 -9.09
C LEU A 122 11.12 -10.60 -10.27
N LYS A 123 10.65 -9.70 -11.13
CA LYS A 123 11.41 -9.19 -12.26
C LYS A 123 11.60 -7.68 -12.08
N LEU A 124 12.84 -7.22 -12.07
CA LEU A 124 13.12 -5.79 -11.98
C LEU A 124 12.72 -5.10 -13.29
N ILE A 125 11.87 -4.07 -13.19
CA ILE A 125 11.42 -3.33 -14.36
C ILE A 125 11.88 -1.88 -14.39
N ASP A 126 12.22 -1.30 -13.23
CA ASP A 126 12.71 0.07 -13.18
C ASP A 126 13.46 0.35 -11.89
N THR A 127 14.40 1.29 -11.95
CA THR A 127 15.09 1.83 -10.78
C THR A 127 15.22 3.33 -10.94
N GLN A 128 15.19 4.05 -9.83
CA GLN A 128 15.44 5.48 -9.80
C GLN A 128 16.17 5.84 -8.51
N SER A 129 17.23 6.64 -8.62
CA SER A 129 17.93 7.12 -7.43
C SER A 129 17.82 8.64 -7.35
N TYR A 130 17.61 9.16 -6.13
CA TYR A 130 17.47 10.58 -5.87
C TYR A 130 17.67 10.83 -4.38
N ASN A 131 18.34 11.92 -4.04
CA ASN A 131 18.56 12.34 -2.63
C ASN A 131 19.10 11.21 -1.73
N GLY A 132 19.94 10.34 -2.29
CA GLY A 132 20.51 9.20 -1.56
C GLY A 132 19.57 8.00 -1.42
N MET A 133 18.35 8.10 -1.91
CA MET A 133 17.36 7.00 -1.90
C MET A 133 17.35 6.28 -3.23
N VAL A 134 16.91 5.02 -3.21
CA VAL A 134 16.75 4.22 -4.43
C VAL A 134 15.35 3.62 -4.44
N ASP A 135 14.61 3.87 -5.50
CA ASP A 135 13.33 3.21 -5.76
C ASP A 135 13.57 1.99 -6.65
N LEU A 136 13.02 0.87 -6.24
CA LEU A 136 13.07 -0.39 -6.98
C LEU A 136 11.64 -0.78 -7.36
N VAL A 137 11.40 -0.99 -8.65
CA VAL A 137 10.08 -1.40 -9.13
C VAL A 137 10.20 -2.81 -9.70
N TYR A 138 9.43 -3.72 -9.13
CA TYR A 138 9.41 -5.12 -9.53
C TYR A 138 8.02 -5.55 -9.94
N ASP A 139 7.93 -6.30 -11.04
CA ASP A 139 6.74 -7.06 -11.38
C ASP A 139 6.87 -8.49 -10.89
N ARG A 140 5.76 -9.14 -10.66
CA ARG A 140 5.72 -10.57 -10.41
C ARG A 140 6.08 -11.31 -11.71
N ARG A 141 6.88 -12.34 -11.58
CA ARG A 141 7.23 -13.21 -12.70
C ARG A 141 6.12 -14.17 -13.05
#